data_3c8e0eb144803bcd964b86d14c072c92
#
_entry.id   3c8e0eb144803bcd964b86d14c072c92
#
_cell.length_a   1.000
_cell.length_b   1.000
_cell.length_c   1.000
_cell.angle_alpha   90.00
_cell.angle_beta   90.00
_cell.angle_gamma   90.00
#
_symmetry.space_group_name_H-M   'P 1'
#
loop_
_entity.id
_entity.type
_entity.pdbx_description
1 polymer ?
#
loop_
_entity_poly.entity_id
_entity_poly.type
_entity_poly.pdbx_seq_one_letter_code
_entity_poly.pdbx_strand_id
1 'polypeptide(L)'
;MNAKGELPMSETLLDRLETAVVDDREHGVFRCRRDIFTDPAFFDLEMTHIFESNWVYLAHESQIPERNDYFTTWIGRKPVVITRDKAGELHAIINACAHRGAMLCRRKHGNKGTFTCPFHGWTFGNTGKLLKVKDGKTADYPTTFDTEGSHDLTRIAHFESYRGFLFGCLNPEAEPLSAYLGETKRIIDQIAHQAPNGIEVVRGNSSYIYDGNWKLQIENGADGYHVSSVHWNYSATMGRRNYEADGVPTVDANGWSRSVGGVYGFENGHMMLWTRLLNPEVRPIYAHREELARRLGEEHAAPIVEQTRNLCLYPNVYLMDQFSTQIRVIRPISVDKTEVTIYCFAPKGESAAERALRIRQYEDFFNVSGMGTPDDLEEFRACQAAYAGNSQLWNDLSRGATRWIDGPDENARALGLKPTLSGERSEDEGLFVRQHEHWVRVLRAALLKDGSGGGQPASSVKQIRSVA
;
A
#
# COMPACT_ATOMS: atom_id res chain seq x y z
N MET A 1 30.46 24.40 19.24
CA MET A 1 30.25 25.41 20.29
C MET A 1 30.14 26.77 19.61
N ASN A 2 29.02 27.47 19.85
CA ASN A 2 28.91 28.85 19.36
C ASN A 2 29.85 29.75 20.20
N ALA A 3 30.06 31.01 19.80
CA ALA A 3 30.97 31.95 20.45
C ALA A 3 30.65 32.24 21.94
N LYS A 4 29.62 31.64 22.53
CA LYS A 4 29.21 31.78 23.93
C LYS A 4 29.34 30.48 24.74
N GLY A 5 29.87 29.38 24.16
CA GLY A 5 30.01 28.08 24.85
C GLY A 5 28.71 27.31 25.11
N GLU A 6 27.61 27.74 24.51
CA GLU A 6 26.34 27.03 24.59
C GLU A 6 26.38 25.84 23.62
N LEU A 7 25.97 24.65 24.10
CA LEU A 7 25.67 23.53 23.24
C LEU A 7 24.54 23.96 22.28
N PRO A 8 24.60 23.65 20.99
CA PRO A 8 23.48 23.90 20.10
C PRO A 8 22.22 23.29 20.72
N MET A 9 21.15 24.08 20.83
CA MET A 9 19.84 23.53 21.21
C MET A 9 19.61 22.33 20.32
N SER A 10 19.28 21.17 20.89
CA SER A 10 18.97 20.00 20.12
C SER A 10 17.83 20.35 19.18
N GLU A 11 18.03 20.15 17.88
CA GLU A 11 17.01 20.35 16.84
C GLU A 11 15.74 19.59 17.25
N THR A 12 14.61 20.27 17.34
CA THR A 12 13.34 19.63 17.72
C THR A 12 12.88 18.70 16.61
N LEU A 13 11.96 17.78 16.92
CA LEU A 13 11.38 16.89 15.90
C LEU A 13 10.64 17.69 14.82
N LEU A 14 10.03 18.82 15.19
CA LEU A 14 9.37 19.73 14.25
C LEU A 14 10.39 20.41 13.33
N ASP A 15 11.51 20.94 13.88
CA ASP A 15 12.56 21.57 13.07
C ASP A 15 13.16 20.57 12.06
N ARG A 16 13.40 19.35 12.50
CA ARG A 16 13.89 18.27 11.64
C ARG A 16 12.89 17.89 10.55
N LEU A 17 11.60 17.88 10.88
CA LEU A 17 10.53 17.60 9.92
C LEU A 17 10.41 18.71 8.87
N GLU A 18 10.47 19.98 9.29
CA GLU A 18 10.37 21.14 8.39
C GLU A 18 11.56 21.24 7.44
N THR A 19 12.71 20.67 7.81
CA THR A 19 13.92 20.58 6.98
C THR A 19 14.11 19.22 6.33
N ALA A 20 13.13 18.30 6.43
CA ALA A 20 13.26 16.94 5.95
C ALA A 20 13.30 16.82 4.41
N VAL A 21 12.70 17.78 3.72
CA VAL A 21 12.64 17.82 2.25
C VAL A 21 13.07 19.19 1.77
N VAL A 22 13.89 19.21 0.72
CA VAL A 22 14.32 20.45 0.02
C VAL A 22 13.83 20.35 -1.42
N ASP A 23 12.90 21.24 -1.79
CA ASP A 23 12.50 21.49 -3.18
C ASP A 23 13.06 22.86 -3.60
N ASP A 24 14.18 22.84 -4.27
CA ASP A 24 14.80 24.02 -4.92
C ASP A 24 14.93 23.75 -6.41
N ARG A 25 13.81 23.71 -7.09
CA ARG A 25 13.74 23.42 -8.54
C ARG A 25 14.42 24.49 -9.38
N GLU A 26 14.45 25.73 -8.92
CA GLU A 26 15.10 26.83 -9.62
C GLU A 26 16.58 26.54 -9.82
N HIS A 27 17.22 25.89 -8.83
CA HIS A 27 18.60 25.43 -8.89
C HIS A 27 18.74 23.93 -9.25
N GLY A 28 17.65 23.24 -9.56
CA GLY A 28 17.63 21.81 -9.90
C GLY A 28 18.01 20.91 -8.71
N VAL A 29 17.73 21.34 -7.49
CA VAL A 29 18.03 20.57 -6.27
C VAL A 29 16.75 20.01 -5.68
N PHE A 30 16.75 18.69 -5.50
CA PHE A 30 15.69 18.00 -4.80
C PHE A 30 16.28 16.94 -3.87
N ARG A 31 15.97 17.02 -2.57
CA ARG A 31 16.61 16.17 -1.55
C ARG A 31 15.64 15.82 -0.44
N CYS A 32 15.80 14.62 0.12
CA CYS A 32 15.21 14.27 1.40
C CYS A 32 16.25 13.79 2.41
N ARG A 33 16.02 14.03 3.70
CA ARG A 33 16.93 13.61 4.77
C ARG A 33 16.90 12.10 4.94
N ARG A 34 18.08 11.50 5.17
CA ARG A 34 18.21 10.04 5.42
C ARG A 34 17.71 9.62 6.79
N ASP A 35 17.74 10.53 7.78
CA ASP A 35 17.27 10.22 9.13
C ASP A 35 15.75 9.97 9.21
N ILE A 36 14.95 10.40 8.23
CA ILE A 36 13.53 10.03 8.16
C ILE A 36 13.31 8.52 7.97
N PHE A 37 14.33 7.79 7.51
CA PHE A 37 14.29 6.33 7.33
C PHE A 37 14.78 5.56 8.56
N THR A 38 15.42 6.23 9.53
CA THR A 38 16.10 5.57 10.66
C THR A 38 15.63 6.02 12.02
N ASP A 39 14.93 7.14 12.13
CA ASP A 39 14.51 7.68 13.41
C ASP A 39 13.20 7.04 13.91
N PRO A 40 13.22 6.36 15.08
CA PRO A 40 12.01 5.77 15.66
C PRO A 40 10.91 6.78 16.00
N ALA A 41 11.25 8.05 16.28
CA ALA A 41 10.26 9.06 16.60
C ALA A 41 9.42 9.44 15.37
N PHE A 42 10.04 9.55 14.18
CA PHE A 42 9.28 9.69 12.95
C PHE A 42 8.43 8.46 12.66
N PHE A 43 8.98 7.27 12.88
CA PHE A 43 8.22 6.02 12.70
C PHE A 43 6.96 5.96 13.58
N ASP A 44 7.03 6.36 14.83
CA ASP A 44 5.86 6.38 15.72
C ASP A 44 4.79 7.38 15.26
N LEU A 45 5.20 8.55 14.76
CA LEU A 45 4.29 9.51 14.12
C LEU A 45 3.65 8.94 12.86
N GLU A 46 4.43 8.27 12.00
CA GLU A 46 3.94 7.61 10.79
C GLU A 46 2.87 6.57 11.10
N MET A 47 3.13 5.71 12.09
CA MET A 47 2.16 4.69 12.48
C MET A 47 0.85 5.31 12.96
N THR A 48 0.91 6.37 13.73
CA THR A 48 -0.29 7.03 14.28
C THR A 48 -1.03 7.86 13.24
N HIS A 49 -0.31 8.68 12.47
CA HIS A 49 -0.92 9.73 11.64
C HIS A 49 -1.00 9.37 10.15
N ILE A 50 -0.21 8.40 9.69
CA ILE A 50 -0.26 7.94 8.30
C ILE A 50 -1.00 6.60 8.20
N PHE A 51 -0.59 5.56 8.94
CA PHE A 51 -1.19 4.23 8.79
C PHE A 51 -2.50 4.05 9.55
N GLU A 52 -2.62 4.62 10.75
CA GLU A 52 -3.82 4.44 11.59
C GLU A 52 -4.87 5.54 11.35
N SER A 53 -4.49 6.69 10.79
CA SER A 53 -5.39 7.84 10.59
C SER A 53 -5.79 8.12 9.15
N ASN A 54 -5.21 7.44 8.17
CA ASN A 54 -5.62 7.53 6.77
C ASN A 54 -6.22 6.20 6.27
N TRP A 55 -6.75 6.25 5.05
CA TRP A 55 -7.23 5.07 4.38
C TRP A 55 -6.08 4.13 4.01
N VAL A 56 -6.20 2.87 4.38
CA VAL A 56 -5.26 1.81 4.01
C VAL A 56 -6.01 0.68 3.31
N TYR A 57 -5.37 0.07 2.32
CA TYR A 57 -5.88 -1.12 1.66
C TYR A 57 -5.85 -2.31 2.61
N LEU A 58 -6.92 -3.08 2.63
CA LEU A 58 -7.09 -4.21 3.54
C LEU A 58 -7.15 -5.56 2.82
N ALA A 59 -7.95 -5.66 1.77
CA ALA A 59 -8.19 -6.88 1.00
C ALA A 59 -8.91 -6.55 -0.31
N HIS A 60 -9.13 -7.57 -1.16
CA HIS A 60 -10.07 -7.50 -2.28
C HIS A 60 -11.29 -8.39 -1.99
N GLU A 61 -12.48 -7.98 -2.41
CA GLU A 61 -13.74 -8.71 -2.16
C GLU A 61 -13.70 -10.18 -2.61
N SER A 62 -12.95 -10.48 -3.69
CA SER A 62 -12.78 -11.84 -4.17
C SER A 62 -12.03 -12.77 -3.20
N GLN A 63 -11.41 -12.24 -2.15
CA GLN A 63 -10.75 -13.04 -1.11
C GLN A 63 -11.72 -13.50 0.00
N ILE A 64 -12.93 -12.94 0.01
CA ILE A 64 -14.01 -13.23 0.96
C ILE A 64 -15.35 -13.34 0.20
N PRO A 65 -15.44 -14.24 -0.81
CA PRO A 65 -16.59 -14.29 -1.73
C PRO A 65 -17.85 -14.87 -1.10
N GLU A 66 -17.71 -15.80 -0.16
CA GLU A 66 -18.81 -16.59 0.36
C GLU A 66 -19.32 -16.08 1.72
N ARG A 67 -20.57 -16.37 2.04
CA ARG A 67 -21.14 -16.11 3.36
C ARG A 67 -20.32 -16.77 4.46
N ASN A 68 -20.06 -16.03 5.53
CA ASN A 68 -19.21 -16.39 6.66
C ASN A 68 -17.71 -16.49 6.34
N ASP A 69 -17.28 -16.10 5.14
CA ASP A 69 -15.85 -15.94 4.90
C ASP A 69 -15.27 -14.84 5.76
N TYR A 70 -14.01 -15.02 6.13
CA TYR A 70 -13.23 -14.00 6.82
C TYR A 70 -11.80 -13.92 6.27
N PHE A 71 -11.21 -12.73 6.43
CA PHE A 71 -9.83 -12.43 6.07
C PHE A 71 -9.20 -11.55 7.16
N THR A 72 -7.98 -11.88 7.60
CA THR A 72 -7.26 -11.10 8.62
C THR A 72 -6.20 -10.21 7.98
N THR A 73 -6.12 -8.98 8.47
CA THR A 73 -5.18 -7.96 8.00
C THR A 73 -4.80 -7.01 9.13
N TRP A 74 -4.19 -5.87 8.79
CA TRP A 74 -3.74 -4.89 9.75
C TRP A 74 -4.06 -3.47 9.26
N ILE A 75 -4.33 -2.57 10.21
CA ILE A 75 -4.28 -1.12 10.02
C ILE A 75 -3.21 -0.61 10.98
N GLY A 76 -2.06 -0.23 10.43
CA GLY A 76 -0.92 0.11 11.25
C GLY A 76 -0.56 -1.02 12.24
N ARG A 77 -0.64 -0.72 13.53
CA ARG A 77 -0.39 -1.67 14.64
C ARG A 77 -1.63 -2.46 15.07
N LYS A 78 -2.81 -2.17 14.50
CA LYS A 78 -4.08 -2.78 14.92
C LYS A 78 -4.43 -3.98 14.05
N PRO A 79 -4.58 -5.19 14.63
CA PRO A 79 -5.06 -6.35 13.88
C PRO A 79 -6.54 -6.17 13.55
N VAL A 80 -6.92 -6.49 12.31
CA VAL A 80 -8.28 -6.37 11.80
C VAL A 80 -8.72 -7.71 11.22
N VAL A 81 -9.98 -8.05 11.39
CA VAL A 81 -10.65 -9.13 10.67
C VAL A 81 -11.78 -8.55 9.82
N ILE A 82 -11.77 -8.86 8.54
CA ILE A 82 -12.87 -8.57 7.62
C ILE A 82 -13.71 -9.83 7.53
N THR A 83 -15.02 -9.69 7.57
CA THR A 83 -15.98 -10.80 7.53
C THR A 83 -17.09 -10.50 6.55
N ARG A 84 -17.63 -11.55 5.91
CA ARG A 84 -18.91 -11.46 5.19
C ARG A 84 -19.97 -12.20 6.00
N ASP A 85 -21.02 -11.52 6.38
CA ASP A 85 -22.07 -12.12 7.19
C ASP A 85 -23.04 -13.00 6.39
N LYS A 86 -24.07 -13.51 7.07
CA LYS A 86 -25.09 -14.36 6.43
C LYS A 86 -25.97 -13.60 5.43
N ALA A 87 -26.11 -12.29 5.59
CA ALA A 87 -26.82 -11.43 4.63
C ALA A 87 -25.96 -11.09 3.40
N GLY A 88 -24.65 -11.33 3.49
CA GLY A 88 -23.68 -10.98 2.44
C GLY A 88 -22.99 -9.66 2.68
N GLU A 89 -23.29 -8.98 3.79
CA GLU A 89 -22.69 -7.70 4.13
C GLU A 89 -21.27 -7.87 4.68
N LEU A 90 -20.42 -6.92 4.33
CA LEU A 90 -19.03 -6.89 4.77
C LEU A 90 -18.88 -6.07 6.06
N HIS A 91 -18.08 -6.58 6.98
CA HIS A 91 -17.72 -5.90 8.22
C HIS A 91 -16.22 -5.92 8.43
N ALA A 92 -15.67 -4.86 9.00
CA ALA A 92 -14.27 -4.80 9.43
C ALA A 92 -14.19 -4.47 10.91
N ILE A 93 -13.53 -5.33 11.68
CA ILE A 93 -13.59 -5.35 13.12
C ILE A 93 -12.16 -5.50 13.68
N ILE A 94 -11.85 -4.84 14.77
CA ILE A 94 -10.59 -5.04 15.49
C ILE A 94 -10.52 -6.49 15.97
N ASN A 95 -9.51 -7.21 15.55
CA ASN A 95 -9.32 -8.64 15.85
C ASN A 95 -8.75 -8.86 17.25
N ALA A 96 -9.45 -8.32 18.26
CA ALA A 96 -9.06 -8.37 19.66
C ALA A 96 -10.29 -8.61 20.54
N CYS A 97 -10.24 -9.64 21.38
CA CYS A 97 -11.32 -10.01 22.29
C CYS A 97 -11.62 -8.87 23.29
N ALA A 98 -12.89 -8.50 23.43
CA ALA A 98 -13.33 -7.46 24.35
C ALA A 98 -13.02 -7.76 25.82
N HIS A 99 -12.79 -9.04 26.18
CA HIS A 99 -12.43 -9.42 27.55
C HIS A 99 -11.01 -8.95 27.94
N ARG A 100 -9.97 -9.43 27.25
CA ARG A 100 -8.56 -9.15 27.59
C ARG A 100 -7.67 -9.01 26.35
N GLY A 101 -8.22 -8.61 25.22
CA GLY A 101 -7.47 -8.25 24.03
C GLY A 101 -6.83 -9.40 23.24
N ALA A 102 -7.10 -10.68 23.59
CA ALA A 102 -6.52 -11.80 22.87
C ALA A 102 -7.03 -11.82 21.41
N MET A 103 -6.11 -12.06 20.45
CA MET A 103 -6.45 -12.20 19.03
C MET A 103 -7.40 -13.37 18.81
N LEU A 104 -8.55 -13.11 18.18
CA LEU A 104 -9.61 -14.09 17.94
C LEU A 104 -9.32 -14.96 16.71
N CYS A 105 -9.01 -14.32 15.59
CA CYS A 105 -8.70 -14.98 14.32
C CYS A 105 -7.19 -14.99 14.12
N ARG A 106 -6.57 -16.18 14.14
CA ARG A 106 -5.12 -16.35 13.98
C ARG A 106 -4.72 -16.90 12.61
N ARG A 107 -5.71 -17.30 11.80
CA ARG A 107 -5.51 -17.77 10.42
C ARG A 107 -5.79 -16.62 9.47
N LYS A 108 -5.06 -16.58 8.36
CA LYS A 108 -5.19 -15.52 7.35
C LYS A 108 -6.60 -15.42 6.78
N HIS A 109 -7.24 -16.54 6.50
CA HIS A 109 -8.60 -16.62 5.96
C HIS A 109 -9.31 -17.91 6.40
N GLY A 110 -10.60 -17.99 6.20
CA GLY A 110 -11.45 -19.15 6.45
C GLY A 110 -12.92 -18.82 6.38
N ASN A 111 -13.77 -19.79 6.74
CA ASN A 111 -15.23 -19.63 6.74
C ASN A 111 -15.79 -19.97 8.13
N LYS A 112 -16.32 -18.98 8.83
CA LYS A 112 -16.92 -19.12 10.18
C LYS A 112 -17.93 -18.03 10.44
N GLY A 113 -19.12 -18.41 10.92
CA GLY A 113 -20.16 -17.46 11.39
C GLY A 113 -19.92 -16.94 12.80
N THR A 114 -19.02 -17.55 13.58
CA THR A 114 -18.72 -17.15 14.95
C THR A 114 -17.25 -17.36 15.29
N PHE A 115 -16.74 -16.54 16.22
CA PHE A 115 -15.37 -16.57 16.69
C PHE A 115 -15.34 -16.77 18.20
N THR A 116 -14.85 -17.93 18.65
CA THR A 116 -14.66 -18.19 20.08
C THR A 116 -13.23 -17.86 20.47
N CYS A 117 -13.09 -16.99 21.46
CA CYS A 117 -11.79 -16.58 21.97
C CYS A 117 -11.07 -17.80 22.58
N PRO A 118 -9.86 -18.13 22.12
CA PRO A 118 -9.14 -19.30 22.61
C PRO A 118 -8.65 -19.15 24.05
N PHE A 119 -8.72 -17.93 24.62
CA PHE A 119 -8.23 -17.67 25.96
C PHE A 119 -9.28 -18.02 27.01
N HIS A 120 -10.49 -17.44 26.96
CA HIS A 120 -11.53 -17.65 27.97
C HIS A 120 -12.90 -18.04 27.40
N GLY A 121 -12.99 -18.40 26.14
CA GLY A 121 -14.20 -18.95 25.53
C GLY A 121 -15.32 -17.94 25.25
N TRP A 122 -15.06 -16.62 25.30
CA TRP A 122 -16.04 -15.64 24.84
C TRP A 122 -16.28 -15.81 23.35
N THR A 123 -17.54 -15.83 22.94
CA THR A 123 -17.90 -16.11 21.55
C THR A 123 -18.62 -14.90 20.94
N PHE A 124 -18.12 -14.48 19.79
CA PHE A 124 -18.64 -13.35 19.04
C PHE A 124 -19.18 -13.82 17.68
N GLY A 125 -20.22 -13.16 17.19
CA GLY A 125 -20.67 -13.30 15.81
C GLY A 125 -19.69 -12.66 14.84
N ASN A 126 -19.82 -12.99 13.56
CA ASN A 126 -19.00 -12.39 12.51
C ASN A 126 -19.33 -10.91 12.21
N THR A 127 -20.39 -10.37 12.82
CA THR A 127 -20.69 -8.93 12.84
C THR A 127 -20.02 -8.17 14.00
N GLY A 128 -19.31 -8.91 14.89
CA GLY A 128 -18.66 -8.37 16.09
C GLY A 128 -19.49 -8.49 17.35
N LYS A 129 -20.77 -8.87 17.28
CA LYS A 129 -21.65 -8.93 18.43
C LYS A 129 -21.24 -10.02 19.42
N LEU A 130 -21.19 -9.71 20.71
CA LEU A 130 -21.01 -10.71 21.76
C LEU A 130 -22.24 -11.63 21.81
N LEU A 131 -22.03 -12.93 21.64
CA LEU A 131 -23.08 -13.94 21.63
C LEU A 131 -23.13 -14.76 22.92
N LYS A 132 -21.97 -15.02 23.50
CA LYS A 132 -21.88 -15.92 24.67
C LYS A 132 -20.61 -15.63 25.46
N VAL A 133 -20.77 -15.57 26.76
CA VAL A 133 -19.69 -15.66 27.76
C VAL A 133 -19.70 -17.08 28.34
N LYS A 134 -18.51 -17.70 28.46
CA LYS A 134 -18.36 -19.03 29.05
C LYS A 134 -18.85 -18.99 30.51
N ASP A 135 -19.65 -19.99 30.89
CA ASP A 135 -20.20 -20.13 32.23
C ASP A 135 -21.00 -18.91 32.77
N GLY A 136 -21.49 -18.04 31.86
CA GLY A 136 -22.12 -16.76 32.17
C GLY A 136 -23.29 -16.82 33.18
N LYS A 137 -24.02 -17.93 33.24
CA LYS A 137 -25.12 -18.13 34.21
C LYS A 137 -24.65 -18.35 35.64
N THR A 138 -23.43 -18.80 35.84
CA THR A 138 -22.84 -19.15 37.13
C THR A 138 -21.66 -18.27 37.53
N ALA A 139 -21.39 -17.26 36.71
CA ALA A 139 -20.20 -16.42 36.85
C ALA A 139 -20.45 -15.12 37.64
N ASP A 140 -21.67 -14.97 38.19
CA ASP A 140 -22.07 -13.85 39.03
C ASP A 140 -21.72 -12.45 38.46
N TYR A 141 -21.83 -12.30 37.13
CA TYR A 141 -21.66 -10.98 36.49
C TYR A 141 -22.71 -9.99 37.02
N PRO A 142 -22.31 -8.72 37.18
CA PRO A 142 -23.28 -7.69 37.61
C PRO A 142 -24.38 -7.54 36.55
N THR A 143 -25.57 -7.12 37.00
CA THR A 143 -26.76 -6.93 36.15
C THR A 143 -26.54 -5.92 35.01
N THR A 144 -25.55 -5.05 35.17
CA THR A 144 -25.10 -4.06 34.16
C THR A 144 -24.11 -4.62 33.17
N PHE A 145 -23.72 -5.91 33.28
CA PHE A 145 -22.79 -6.54 32.35
C PHE A 145 -23.42 -6.62 30.97
N ASP A 146 -22.66 -6.19 29.96
CA ASP A 146 -23.01 -6.22 28.54
C ASP A 146 -24.32 -5.50 28.19
N THR A 147 -24.66 -4.45 28.94
CA THR A 147 -25.78 -3.57 28.59
C THR A 147 -25.43 -2.82 27.28
N GLU A 148 -26.39 -2.77 26.34
CA GLU A 148 -26.26 -2.05 25.04
C GLU A 148 -25.08 -2.51 24.17
N GLY A 149 -24.61 -3.77 24.33
CA GLY A 149 -23.50 -4.30 23.54
C GLY A 149 -22.12 -3.73 23.93
N SER A 150 -21.96 -3.33 25.20
CA SER A 150 -20.70 -2.75 25.70
C SER A 150 -19.49 -3.65 25.58
N HIS A 151 -19.70 -4.94 25.32
CA HIS A 151 -18.66 -5.94 25.11
C HIS A 151 -18.63 -6.48 23.67
N ASP A 152 -19.30 -5.83 22.72
CA ASP A 152 -19.15 -6.13 21.31
C ASP A 152 -17.72 -5.79 20.84
N LEU A 153 -17.25 -6.44 19.78
CA LEU A 153 -15.97 -6.12 19.20
C LEU A 153 -16.00 -4.73 18.54
N THR A 154 -14.94 -3.99 18.71
CA THR A 154 -14.82 -2.65 18.12
C THR A 154 -14.80 -2.72 16.60
N ARG A 155 -15.70 -2.03 15.92
CA ARG A 155 -15.64 -1.80 14.48
C ARG A 155 -14.62 -0.71 14.17
N ILE A 156 -13.98 -0.79 13.00
CA ILE A 156 -13.16 0.32 12.51
C ILE A 156 -14.08 1.50 12.15
N ALA A 157 -13.55 2.71 12.18
CA ALA A 157 -14.36 3.92 11.98
C ALA A 157 -14.95 4.01 10.58
N HIS A 158 -14.13 3.70 9.56
CA HIS A 158 -14.57 3.70 8.17
C HIS A 158 -14.11 2.43 7.47
N PHE A 159 -15.00 1.86 6.65
CA PHE A 159 -14.74 0.69 5.83
C PHE A 159 -15.54 0.80 4.55
N GLU A 160 -14.86 0.95 3.42
CA GLU A 160 -15.47 1.17 2.12
C GLU A 160 -14.84 0.30 1.04
N SER A 161 -15.59 0.03 -0.02
CA SER A 161 -15.14 -0.68 -1.22
C SER A 161 -15.09 0.25 -2.42
N TYR A 162 -14.01 0.19 -3.19
CA TYR A 162 -13.95 0.80 -4.51
C TYR A 162 -13.51 -0.25 -5.54
N ARG A 163 -14.40 -0.61 -6.48
CA ARG A 163 -14.17 -1.65 -7.49
C ARG A 163 -13.73 -3.01 -6.91
N GLY A 164 -14.19 -3.36 -5.72
CA GLY A 164 -13.81 -4.58 -5.03
C GLY A 164 -12.54 -4.48 -4.18
N PHE A 165 -11.79 -3.40 -4.27
CA PHE A 165 -10.69 -3.10 -3.37
C PHE A 165 -11.25 -2.52 -2.06
N LEU A 166 -10.97 -3.19 -0.96
CA LEU A 166 -11.48 -2.85 0.38
C LEU A 166 -10.47 -2.01 1.13
N PHE A 167 -10.93 -0.89 1.64
CA PHE A 167 -10.13 0.07 2.41
C PHE A 167 -10.72 0.29 3.80
N GLY A 168 -9.87 0.62 4.75
CA GLY A 168 -10.29 0.96 6.11
C GLY A 168 -9.48 2.10 6.70
N CYS A 169 -10.10 2.82 7.64
CA CYS A 169 -9.48 3.91 8.38
C CYS A 169 -9.97 3.87 9.84
N LEU A 170 -9.09 4.20 10.80
CA LEU A 170 -9.45 4.27 12.22
C LEU A 170 -9.83 5.68 12.67
N ASN A 171 -9.56 6.70 11.84
CA ASN A 171 -9.90 8.08 12.16
C ASN A 171 -11.37 8.35 11.81
N PRO A 172 -12.26 8.64 12.78
CA PRO A 172 -13.66 8.92 12.48
C PRO A 172 -13.90 10.22 11.71
N GLU A 173 -12.90 11.11 11.67
CA GLU A 173 -12.96 12.39 10.94
C GLU A 173 -12.31 12.32 9.56
N ALA A 174 -11.97 11.11 9.09
CA ALA A 174 -11.37 10.95 7.76
C ALA A 174 -12.33 11.37 6.65
N GLU A 175 -11.81 11.97 5.60
CA GLU A 175 -12.58 12.26 4.39
C GLU A 175 -13.11 10.97 3.75
N PRO A 176 -14.19 11.01 2.96
CA PRO A 176 -14.68 9.83 2.24
C PRO A 176 -13.60 9.20 1.35
N LEU A 177 -13.60 7.86 1.22
CA LEU A 177 -12.63 7.12 0.40
C LEU A 177 -12.54 7.69 -1.03
N SER A 178 -13.68 8.06 -1.61
CA SER A 178 -13.71 8.59 -2.98
C SER A 178 -12.96 9.92 -3.14
N ALA A 179 -12.91 10.76 -2.09
CA ALA A 179 -12.12 11.98 -2.06
C ALA A 179 -10.63 11.65 -1.88
N TYR A 180 -10.34 10.74 -0.93
CA TYR A 180 -8.96 10.29 -0.69
C TYR A 180 -8.29 9.68 -1.93
N LEU A 181 -8.98 8.81 -2.65
CA LEU A 181 -8.48 8.21 -3.89
C LEU A 181 -8.35 9.25 -5.03
N GLY A 182 -9.14 10.30 -5.02
CA GLY A 182 -9.05 11.39 -6.01
C GLY A 182 -9.00 10.91 -7.47
N GLU A 183 -8.02 11.39 -8.22
CA GLU A 183 -7.80 11.06 -9.64
C GLU A 183 -7.33 9.62 -9.87
N THR A 184 -6.75 8.96 -8.85
CA THR A 184 -6.29 7.57 -8.99
C THR A 184 -7.42 6.59 -9.25
N LYS A 185 -8.67 6.96 -8.96
CA LYS A 185 -9.86 6.17 -9.31
C LYS A 185 -9.92 5.78 -10.78
N ARG A 186 -9.51 6.68 -11.68
CA ARG A 186 -9.49 6.40 -13.13
C ARG A 186 -8.55 5.24 -13.47
N ILE A 187 -7.45 5.13 -12.76
CA ILE A 187 -6.45 4.07 -12.97
C ILE A 187 -6.99 2.75 -12.37
N ILE A 188 -7.61 2.81 -11.19
CA ILE A 188 -8.28 1.66 -10.59
C ILE A 188 -9.42 1.17 -11.51
N ASP A 189 -10.17 2.09 -12.12
CA ASP A 189 -11.21 1.75 -13.11
C ASP A 189 -10.63 1.05 -14.33
N GLN A 190 -9.49 1.49 -14.88
CA GLN A 190 -8.82 0.80 -15.98
C GLN A 190 -8.42 -0.63 -15.62
N ILE A 191 -7.90 -0.84 -14.39
CA ILE A 191 -7.56 -2.18 -13.89
C ILE A 191 -8.83 -3.04 -13.74
N ALA A 192 -9.88 -2.50 -13.12
CA ALA A 192 -11.13 -3.22 -12.90
C ALA A 192 -11.87 -3.52 -14.21
N HIS A 193 -11.74 -2.66 -15.22
CA HIS A 193 -12.38 -2.82 -16.51
C HIS A 193 -11.65 -3.77 -17.47
N GLN A 194 -10.60 -4.45 -17.05
CA GLN A 194 -9.96 -5.50 -17.87
C GLN A 194 -10.90 -6.66 -18.20
N ALA A 195 -11.96 -6.88 -17.42
CA ALA A 195 -13.04 -7.80 -17.74
C ALA A 195 -14.40 -7.20 -17.39
N PRO A 196 -15.51 -7.65 -18.06
CA PRO A 196 -16.86 -7.18 -17.76
C PRO A 196 -17.28 -7.38 -16.29
N ASN A 197 -16.80 -8.46 -15.68
CA ASN A 197 -17.10 -8.84 -14.30
C ASN A 197 -16.01 -8.40 -13.30
N GLY A 198 -15.09 -7.53 -13.72
CA GLY A 198 -13.99 -7.04 -12.90
C GLY A 198 -12.84 -8.05 -12.73
N ILE A 199 -12.07 -7.87 -11.68
CA ILE A 199 -10.90 -8.69 -11.38
C ILE A 199 -11.14 -9.59 -10.18
N GLU A 200 -10.25 -10.57 -10.00
CA GLU A 200 -10.15 -11.41 -8.82
C GLU A 200 -8.69 -11.57 -8.37
N VAL A 201 -8.48 -11.78 -7.08
CA VAL A 201 -7.19 -12.18 -6.55
C VAL A 201 -7.02 -13.68 -6.76
N VAL A 202 -5.96 -14.07 -7.44
CA VAL A 202 -5.61 -15.48 -7.66
C VAL A 202 -5.23 -16.12 -6.33
N ARG A 203 -5.61 -17.39 -6.14
CA ARG A 203 -5.28 -18.14 -4.91
C ARG A 203 -3.77 -18.26 -4.72
N GLY A 204 -3.34 -18.09 -3.49
CA GLY A 204 -1.94 -18.08 -3.11
C GLY A 204 -1.42 -16.66 -2.89
N ASN A 205 -0.38 -16.58 -2.12
CA ASN A 205 0.36 -15.35 -1.87
C ASN A 205 1.77 -15.69 -1.43
N SER A 206 2.68 -14.74 -1.59
CA SER A 206 3.98 -14.79 -0.95
C SER A 206 4.08 -13.63 0.04
N SER A 207 4.77 -13.86 1.13
CA SER A 207 5.09 -12.79 2.10
C SER A 207 6.56 -12.87 2.45
N TYR A 208 7.16 -11.73 2.64
CA TYR A 208 8.54 -11.60 3.07
C TYR A 208 8.70 -10.44 4.05
N ILE A 209 9.76 -10.47 4.82
CA ILE A 209 10.18 -9.39 5.69
C ILE A 209 11.59 -9.01 5.26
N TYR A 210 11.84 -7.72 5.10
CA TYR A 210 13.18 -7.21 4.86
C TYR A 210 13.60 -6.25 5.96
N ASP A 211 14.91 -6.15 6.18
CA ASP A 211 15.52 -5.23 7.14
C ASP A 211 15.72 -3.86 6.47
N GLY A 212 14.65 -3.07 6.47
CA GLY A 212 14.60 -1.74 5.88
C GLY A 212 13.30 -1.01 6.16
N ASN A 213 13.35 0.32 6.07
CA ASN A 213 12.21 1.21 6.25
C ASN A 213 11.18 1.01 5.12
N TRP A 214 9.90 1.14 5.45
CA TRP A 214 8.79 0.98 4.51
C TRP A 214 8.82 1.96 3.33
N LYS A 215 9.40 3.15 3.51
CA LYS A 215 9.53 4.17 2.44
C LYS A 215 10.42 3.69 1.28
N LEU A 216 11.44 2.85 1.55
CA LEU A 216 12.26 2.25 0.51
C LEU A 216 11.42 1.42 -0.47
N GLN A 217 10.45 0.64 0.05
CA GLN A 217 9.56 -0.16 -0.79
C GLN A 217 8.53 0.71 -1.53
N ILE A 218 8.08 1.81 -0.90
CA ILE A 218 7.16 2.74 -1.57
C ILE A 218 7.86 3.46 -2.71
N GLU A 219 9.08 3.93 -2.53
CA GLU A 219 9.85 4.56 -3.60
C GLU A 219 10.13 3.57 -4.74
N ASN A 220 10.70 2.40 -4.44
CA ASN A 220 11.06 1.40 -5.44
C ASN A 220 9.90 0.98 -6.35
N GLY A 221 8.69 0.87 -5.81
CA GLY A 221 7.53 0.42 -6.60
C GLY A 221 7.15 1.33 -7.78
N ALA A 222 7.58 2.60 -7.76
CA ALA A 222 7.35 3.58 -8.81
C ALA A 222 8.66 4.18 -9.37
N ASP A 223 9.77 3.47 -9.19
CA ASP A 223 11.09 3.85 -9.67
C ASP A 223 11.43 3.09 -10.96
N GLY A 224 11.58 3.80 -12.07
CA GLY A 224 12.07 3.23 -13.32
C GLY A 224 13.59 3.30 -13.46
N TYR A 225 14.27 4.09 -12.62
CA TYR A 225 15.70 4.33 -12.74
C TYR A 225 16.56 3.12 -12.33
N HIS A 226 16.16 2.38 -11.29
CA HIS A 226 16.91 1.22 -10.82
C HIS A 226 16.84 0.02 -11.78
N VAL A 227 15.78 -0.07 -12.61
CA VAL A 227 15.45 -1.27 -13.40
C VAL A 227 16.63 -1.78 -14.22
N SER A 228 17.36 -0.89 -14.91
CA SER A 228 18.49 -1.27 -15.75
C SER A 228 19.72 -1.72 -14.98
N SER A 229 19.84 -1.32 -13.72
CA SER A 229 20.97 -1.65 -12.84
C SER A 229 20.67 -2.89 -11.99
N VAL A 230 19.61 -2.86 -11.22
CA VAL A 230 19.26 -3.92 -10.26
C VAL A 230 18.75 -5.17 -10.99
N HIS A 231 17.91 -4.99 -12.03
CA HIS A 231 17.29 -6.12 -12.74
C HIS A 231 18.01 -6.53 -14.03
N TRP A 232 19.31 -6.24 -14.15
CA TRP A 232 20.07 -6.65 -15.33
C TRP A 232 20.09 -8.17 -15.54
N ASN A 233 20.06 -8.95 -14.45
CA ASN A 233 20.03 -10.40 -14.51
C ASN A 233 18.72 -10.91 -15.13
N TYR A 234 17.58 -10.34 -14.73
CA TYR A 234 16.30 -10.62 -15.38
C TYR A 234 16.34 -10.26 -16.86
N SER A 235 16.81 -9.06 -17.21
CA SER A 235 16.94 -8.61 -18.60
C SER A 235 17.81 -9.54 -19.45
N ALA A 236 18.97 -9.95 -18.92
CA ALA A 236 19.87 -10.89 -19.60
C ALA A 236 19.24 -12.28 -19.76
N THR A 237 18.50 -12.75 -18.77
CA THR A 237 17.80 -14.03 -18.81
C THR A 237 16.67 -14.00 -19.85
N MET A 238 15.85 -12.95 -19.88
CA MET A 238 14.80 -12.79 -20.90
C MET A 238 15.37 -12.72 -22.29
N GLY A 239 16.48 -11.99 -22.49
CA GLY A 239 17.16 -11.89 -23.78
C GLY A 239 17.76 -13.21 -24.28
N ARG A 240 18.01 -14.18 -23.39
CA ARG A 240 18.52 -15.53 -23.75
C ARG A 240 17.41 -16.56 -23.92
N ARG A 241 16.22 -16.30 -23.38
CA ARG A 241 15.09 -17.23 -23.43
C ARG A 241 14.59 -17.34 -24.87
N ASN A 242 14.54 -18.56 -25.37
CA ASN A 242 13.97 -18.83 -26.69
C ASN A 242 12.48 -19.16 -26.53
N TYR A 243 11.61 -18.24 -26.97
CA TYR A 243 10.17 -18.42 -26.88
C TYR A 243 9.66 -19.72 -27.52
N GLU A 244 10.21 -20.10 -28.71
CA GLU A 244 9.77 -21.31 -29.40
C GLU A 244 10.14 -22.58 -28.62
N ALA A 245 11.27 -22.57 -27.91
CA ALA A 245 11.70 -23.70 -27.10
C ALA A 245 11.01 -23.73 -25.74
N ASP A 246 10.88 -22.57 -25.10
CA ASP A 246 10.35 -22.45 -23.72
C ASP A 246 8.82 -22.35 -23.67
N GLY A 247 8.16 -21.99 -24.78
CA GLY A 247 6.72 -21.79 -24.85
C GLY A 247 6.19 -20.59 -24.04
N VAL A 248 7.08 -19.71 -23.59
CA VAL A 248 6.74 -18.55 -22.74
C VAL A 248 7.08 -17.25 -23.47
N PRO A 249 6.10 -16.39 -23.80
CA PRO A 249 6.37 -15.07 -24.35
C PRO A 249 7.26 -14.26 -23.42
N THR A 250 8.34 -13.70 -23.97
CA THR A 250 9.30 -12.92 -23.20
C THR A 250 9.06 -11.43 -23.36
N VAL A 251 9.10 -10.70 -22.25
CA VAL A 251 9.11 -9.25 -22.25
C VAL A 251 10.41 -8.73 -22.88
N ASP A 252 10.34 -7.70 -23.72
CA ASP A 252 11.54 -6.98 -24.16
C ASP A 252 12.10 -6.11 -23.01
N ALA A 253 12.74 -6.76 -22.06
CA ALA A 253 13.34 -6.10 -20.92
C ALA A 253 14.53 -5.19 -21.31
N ASN A 254 15.19 -5.45 -22.43
CA ASN A 254 16.25 -4.59 -22.96
C ASN A 254 15.70 -3.32 -23.63
N GLY A 255 14.42 -3.33 -23.96
CA GLY A 255 13.72 -2.20 -24.54
C GLY A 255 13.29 -1.12 -23.52
N TRP A 256 13.42 -1.38 -22.22
CA TRP A 256 12.93 -0.47 -21.18
C TRP A 256 13.42 0.98 -21.37
N SER A 257 14.71 1.19 -21.54
CA SER A 257 15.29 2.53 -21.73
C SER A 257 14.89 3.22 -23.05
N ARG A 258 14.29 2.49 -23.98
CA ARG A 258 13.78 2.99 -25.28
C ARG A 258 12.27 3.17 -25.28
N SER A 259 11.59 2.68 -24.25
CA SER A 259 10.14 2.80 -24.11
C SER A 259 9.74 4.23 -23.81
N VAL A 260 8.60 4.64 -24.35
CA VAL A 260 7.93 5.86 -23.90
C VAL A 260 7.31 5.58 -22.54
N GLY A 261 7.53 6.44 -21.59
CA GLY A 261 7.01 6.30 -20.25
C GLY A 261 7.10 7.59 -19.46
N GLY A 262 6.55 7.60 -18.27
CA GLY A 262 6.57 8.76 -17.40
C GLY A 262 6.16 8.42 -15.98
N VAL A 263 6.14 9.42 -15.13
CA VAL A 263 5.76 9.33 -13.74
C VAL A 263 4.76 10.41 -13.38
N TYR A 264 3.85 10.12 -12.47
CA TYR A 264 2.84 11.05 -11.97
C TYR A 264 2.82 11.06 -10.44
N GLY A 265 2.85 12.25 -9.86
CA GLY A 265 2.47 12.50 -8.47
C GLY A 265 1.02 12.99 -8.41
N PHE A 266 0.26 12.51 -7.44
CA PHE A 266 -1.13 12.93 -7.20
C PHE A 266 -1.27 13.49 -5.78
N GLU A 267 -2.46 14.02 -5.46
CA GLU A 267 -2.81 14.37 -4.09
C GLU A 267 -2.71 13.14 -3.16
N ASN A 268 -2.64 13.40 -1.87
CA ASN A 268 -2.58 12.40 -0.81
C ASN A 268 -1.38 11.43 -0.90
N GLY A 269 -0.29 11.85 -1.57
CA GLY A 269 0.93 11.06 -1.69
C GLY A 269 0.83 9.88 -2.66
N HIS A 270 -0.25 9.77 -3.43
CA HIS A 270 -0.38 8.74 -4.45
C HIS A 270 0.58 8.99 -5.61
N MET A 271 1.05 7.91 -6.22
CA MET A 271 2.04 7.97 -7.30
C MET A 271 1.72 6.94 -8.38
N MET A 272 2.14 7.21 -9.59
CA MET A 272 2.10 6.23 -10.68
C MET A 272 3.35 6.33 -11.55
N LEU A 273 3.91 5.17 -11.87
CA LEU A 273 4.84 5.00 -12.99
C LEU A 273 4.10 4.29 -14.12
N TRP A 274 4.34 4.71 -15.36
CA TRP A 274 3.79 4.06 -16.53
C TRP A 274 4.81 3.96 -17.66
N THR A 275 4.69 2.91 -18.48
CA THR A 275 5.47 2.78 -19.73
C THR A 275 4.62 2.13 -20.82
N ARG A 276 4.93 2.43 -22.09
CA ARG A 276 4.36 1.71 -23.23
C ARG A 276 5.27 0.52 -23.54
N LEU A 277 4.71 -0.69 -23.52
CA LEU A 277 5.46 -1.88 -23.91
C LEU A 277 5.77 -1.87 -25.41
N LEU A 278 6.98 -2.30 -25.76
CA LEU A 278 7.38 -2.47 -27.16
C LEU A 278 6.77 -3.73 -27.78
N ASN A 279 6.44 -4.73 -26.97
CA ASN A 279 5.81 -5.98 -27.36
C ASN A 279 4.62 -6.32 -26.46
N PRO A 280 3.51 -5.55 -26.55
CA PRO A 280 2.35 -5.72 -25.65
C PRO A 280 1.64 -7.08 -25.80
N GLU A 281 1.87 -7.80 -26.89
CA GLU A 281 1.34 -9.14 -27.15
C GLU A 281 1.79 -10.20 -26.13
N VAL A 282 2.83 -9.94 -25.37
CA VAL A 282 3.27 -10.84 -24.28
C VAL A 282 2.35 -10.80 -23.06
N ARG A 283 1.52 -9.76 -22.95
CA ARG A 283 0.60 -9.63 -21.83
C ARG A 283 -0.63 -10.54 -22.04
N PRO A 284 -1.08 -11.28 -21.01
CA PRO A 284 -2.29 -12.09 -21.12
C PRO A 284 -3.52 -11.28 -21.56
N ILE A 285 -3.62 -10.01 -21.15
CA ILE A 285 -4.73 -9.12 -21.51
C ILE A 285 -4.80 -8.81 -23.01
N TYR A 286 -3.71 -8.97 -23.76
CA TYR A 286 -3.65 -8.67 -25.19
C TYR A 286 -4.66 -9.49 -26.00
N ALA A 287 -4.92 -10.74 -25.59
CA ALA A 287 -5.93 -11.60 -26.21
C ALA A 287 -7.36 -11.01 -26.18
N HIS A 288 -7.61 -10.08 -25.27
CA HIS A 288 -8.93 -9.42 -25.10
C HIS A 288 -9.02 -8.03 -25.74
N ARG A 289 -8.01 -7.62 -26.55
CA ARG A 289 -7.93 -6.27 -27.13
C ARG A 289 -9.18 -5.89 -27.91
N GLU A 290 -9.68 -6.77 -28.79
CA GLU A 290 -10.87 -6.48 -29.60
C GLU A 290 -12.16 -6.40 -28.77
N GLU A 291 -12.28 -7.22 -27.74
CA GLU A 291 -13.41 -7.16 -26.80
C GLU A 291 -13.40 -5.86 -26.02
N LEU A 292 -12.22 -5.48 -25.48
CA LEU A 292 -12.03 -4.22 -24.77
C LEU A 292 -12.37 -3.03 -25.67
N ALA A 293 -11.89 -3.00 -26.91
CA ALA A 293 -12.18 -1.94 -27.87
C ALA A 293 -13.68 -1.82 -28.18
N ARG A 294 -14.37 -2.96 -28.36
CA ARG A 294 -15.84 -2.96 -28.58
C ARG A 294 -16.62 -2.47 -27.36
N ARG A 295 -16.14 -2.77 -26.14
CA ARG A 295 -16.83 -2.44 -24.89
C ARG A 295 -16.54 -1.03 -24.38
N LEU A 296 -15.30 -0.57 -24.52
CA LEU A 296 -14.83 0.69 -23.94
C LEU A 296 -14.54 1.77 -24.98
N GLY A 297 -14.49 1.42 -26.27
CA GLY A 297 -13.91 2.24 -27.32
C GLY A 297 -12.37 2.08 -27.39
N GLU A 298 -11.80 2.26 -28.59
CA GLU A 298 -10.35 2.06 -28.82
C GLU A 298 -9.48 2.97 -27.94
N GLU A 299 -9.90 4.22 -27.76
CA GLU A 299 -9.22 5.21 -26.96
C GLU A 299 -9.00 4.78 -25.49
N HIS A 300 -9.98 4.08 -24.91
CA HIS A 300 -9.88 3.58 -23.53
C HIS A 300 -9.28 2.16 -23.46
N ALA A 301 -9.41 1.36 -24.50
CA ALA A 301 -8.88 0.01 -24.54
C ALA A 301 -7.38 -0.06 -24.79
N ALA A 302 -6.86 0.76 -25.71
CA ALA A 302 -5.45 0.77 -26.07
C ALA A 302 -4.52 1.00 -24.85
N PRO A 303 -4.76 1.98 -23.97
CA PRO A 303 -3.94 2.15 -22.76
C PRO A 303 -4.00 0.94 -21.81
N ILE A 304 -5.13 0.24 -21.70
CA ILE A 304 -5.24 -0.96 -20.85
C ILE A 304 -4.31 -2.07 -21.37
N VAL A 305 -4.23 -2.23 -22.68
CA VAL A 305 -3.51 -3.32 -23.33
C VAL A 305 -2.03 -2.99 -23.54
N GLU A 306 -1.71 -1.78 -23.97
CA GLU A 306 -0.37 -1.38 -24.44
C GLU A 306 0.50 -0.75 -23.37
N GLN A 307 -0.10 -0.16 -22.32
CA GLN A 307 0.64 0.50 -21.25
C GLN A 307 0.72 -0.37 -20.00
N THR A 308 1.88 -0.34 -19.38
CA THR A 308 2.06 -0.85 -18.01
C THR A 308 1.87 0.28 -17.02
N ARG A 309 1.55 -0.06 -15.78
CA ARG A 309 1.42 0.91 -14.70
C ARG A 309 1.69 0.29 -13.35
N ASN A 310 2.37 1.07 -12.50
CA ASN A 310 2.52 0.80 -11.08
C ASN A 310 1.86 1.92 -10.32
N LEU A 311 0.64 1.68 -9.84
CA LEU A 311 -0.10 2.66 -9.05
C LEU A 311 0.15 2.43 -7.56
N CYS A 312 0.77 3.40 -6.91
CA CYS A 312 0.84 3.50 -5.45
C CYS A 312 -0.41 4.20 -4.93
N LEU A 313 -1.20 3.48 -4.16
CA LEU A 313 -2.21 4.07 -3.29
C LEU A 313 -1.57 4.19 -1.90
N TYR A 314 -1.06 5.37 -1.62
CA TYR A 314 -0.36 5.68 -0.37
C TYR A 314 -1.30 5.41 0.83
N PRO A 315 -0.83 4.87 1.97
CA PRO A 315 0.58 4.58 2.25
C PRO A 315 0.99 3.12 2.00
N ASN A 316 0.07 2.18 1.66
CA ASN A 316 0.36 0.78 1.93
C ASN A 316 0.15 -0.19 0.77
N VAL A 317 -0.23 0.26 -0.43
CA VAL A 317 -0.48 -0.70 -1.51
C VAL A 317 -0.04 -0.20 -2.87
N TYR A 318 0.55 -1.12 -3.63
CA TYR A 318 0.74 -1.00 -5.07
C TYR A 318 -0.23 -1.90 -5.82
N LEU A 319 -0.89 -1.34 -6.83
CA LEU A 319 -1.57 -2.06 -7.89
C LEU A 319 -0.67 -2.02 -9.12
N MET A 320 0.00 -3.12 -9.41
CA MET A 320 0.93 -3.23 -10.53
C MET A 320 0.26 -4.01 -11.67
N ASP A 321 0.07 -3.34 -12.78
CA ASP A 321 -0.49 -3.87 -14.02
C ASP A 321 0.57 -3.75 -15.10
N GLN A 322 1.49 -4.69 -15.13
CA GLN A 322 2.62 -4.75 -16.06
C GLN A 322 2.45 -5.89 -17.08
N PHE A 323 3.53 -6.57 -17.43
CA PHE A 323 3.46 -7.81 -18.20
C PHE A 323 2.71 -8.91 -17.44
N SER A 324 2.82 -8.94 -16.11
CA SER A 324 1.90 -9.63 -15.22
C SER A 324 1.34 -8.64 -14.20
N THR A 325 0.56 -9.12 -13.24
CA THR A 325 -0.21 -8.27 -12.33
C THR A 325 0.07 -8.61 -10.88
N GLN A 326 0.16 -7.57 -10.02
CA GLN A 326 0.44 -7.75 -8.61
C GLN A 326 -0.32 -6.73 -7.77
N ILE A 327 -0.86 -7.18 -6.61
CA ILE A 327 -1.18 -6.34 -5.47
C ILE A 327 -0.05 -6.53 -4.46
N ARG A 328 0.66 -5.46 -4.11
CA ARG A 328 1.76 -5.47 -3.14
C ARG A 328 1.33 -4.67 -1.92
N VAL A 329 1.13 -5.35 -0.79
CA VAL A 329 0.67 -4.75 0.46
C VAL A 329 1.86 -4.60 1.40
N ILE A 330 2.10 -3.39 1.86
CA ILE A 330 3.24 -2.98 2.67
C ILE A 330 2.77 -2.76 4.10
N ARG A 331 3.46 -3.37 5.06
CA ARG A 331 3.19 -3.24 6.48
C ARG A 331 4.48 -2.96 7.25
N PRO A 332 4.68 -1.75 7.74
CA PRO A 332 5.79 -1.45 8.64
C PRO A 332 5.68 -2.24 9.95
N ILE A 333 6.78 -2.82 10.41
CA ILE A 333 6.88 -3.52 11.70
C ILE A 333 7.66 -2.67 12.70
N SER A 334 8.80 -2.12 12.26
CA SER A 334 9.63 -1.17 12.99
C SER A 334 10.24 -0.18 12.01
N VAL A 335 10.98 0.79 12.50
CA VAL A 335 11.62 1.81 11.65
C VAL A 335 12.54 1.21 10.58
N ASP A 336 13.09 0.04 10.87
CA ASP A 336 14.08 -0.69 10.06
C ASP A 336 13.60 -2.09 9.62
N LYS A 337 12.29 -2.38 9.72
CA LYS A 337 11.75 -3.68 9.35
C LYS A 337 10.36 -3.56 8.75
N THR A 338 10.19 -4.13 7.56
CA THR A 338 8.93 -4.06 6.79
C THR A 338 8.52 -5.44 6.31
N GLU A 339 7.24 -5.79 6.55
CA GLU A 339 6.59 -6.97 5.96
C GLU A 339 5.87 -6.56 4.68
N VAL A 340 6.01 -7.37 3.65
CA VAL A 340 5.31 -7.21 2.38
C VAL A 340 4.58 -8.50 2.03
N THR A 341 3.30 -8.38 1.69
CA THR A 341 2.51 -9.49 1.16
C THR A 341 2.12 -9.18 -0.28
N ILE A 342 2.36 -10.12 -1.17
CA ILE A 342 2.10 -9.99 -2.59
C ILE A 342 1.07 -11.01 -3.07
N TYR A 343 0.17 -10.56 -3.94
CA TYR A 343 -0.86 -11.36 -4.57
C TYR A 343 -0.84 -11.14 -6.07
N CYS A 344 -1.04 -12.20 -6.87
CA CYS A 344 -1.40 -12.04 -8.27
C CYS A 344 -2.90 -11.72 -8.38
N PHE A 345 -3.29 -10.81 -9.25
CA PHE A 345 -4.69 -10.62 -9.62
C PHE A 345 -4.92 -10.89 -11.10
N ALA A 346 -6.15 -11.16 -11.47
CA ALA A 346 -6.50 -11.52 -12.84
C ALA A 346 -7.89 -11.01 -13.22
N PRO A 347 -8.17 -10.77 -14.50
CA PRO A 347 -9.53 -10.58 -15.01
C PRO A 347 -10.39 -11.79 -14.70
N LYS A 348 -11.62 -11.59 -14.24
CA LYS A 348 -12.57 -12.68 -14.04
C LYS A 348 -12.97 -13.29 -15.38
N GLY A 349 -12.83 -14.61 -15.48
CA GLY A 349 -13.21 -15.36 -16.68
C GLY A 349 -12.10 -15.48 -17.72
N GLU A 350 -10.86 -15.08 -17.42
CA GLU A 350 -9.74 -15.39 -18.30
C GLU A 350 -9.57 -16.91 -18.48
N SER A 351 -9.07 -17.33 -19.64
CA SER A 351 -8.87 -18.76 -19.96
C SER A 351 -7.78 -19.39 -19.09
N ALA A 352 -7.77 -20.71 -19.02
CA ALA A 352 -6.73 -21.45 -18.27
C ALA A 352 -5.32 -21.19 -18.83
N ALA A 353 -5.17 -20.99 -20.15
CA ALA A 353 -3.91 -20.69 -20.78
C ALA A 353 -3.41 -19.28 -20.42
N GLU A 354 -4.28 -18.27 -20.47
CA GLU A 354 -3.97 -16.90 -20.05
C GLU A 354 -3.61 -16.85 -18.56
N ARG A 355 -4.37 -17.57 -17.73
CA ARG A 355 -4.09 -17.71 -16.29
C ARG A 355 -2.71 -18.33 -16.04
N ALA A 356 -2.37 -19.40 -16.74
CA ALA A 356 -1.06 -20.04 -16.62
C ALA A 356 0.08 -19.11 -17.05
N LEU A 357 -0.09 -18.38 -18.16
CA LEU A 357 0.89 -17.38 -18.60
C LEU A 357 1.08 -16.26 -17.57
N ARG A 358 -0.03 -15.71 -17.03
CA ARG A 358 -0.01 -14.67 -16.00
C ARG A 358 0.74 -15.11 -14.76
N ILE A 359 0.43 -16.31 -14.24
CA ILE A 359 1.09 -16.87 -13.06
C ILE A 359 2.56 -17.08 -13.35
N ARG A 360 2.92 -17.63 -14.52
CA ARG A 360 4.32 -17.84 -14.89
C ARG A 360 5.10 -16.53 -14.93
N GLN A 361 4.58 -15.49 -15.56
CA GLN A 361 5.22 -14.18 -15.62
C GLN A 361 5.31 -13.51 -14.23
N TYR A 362 4.28 -13.71 -13.39
CA TYR A 362 4.30 -13.25 -11.99
C TYR A 362 5.40 -13.94 -11.19
N GLU A 363 5.53 -15.25 -11.32
CA GLU A 363 6.54 -16.03 -10.60
C GLU A 363 7.95 -15.76 -11.11
N ASP A 364 8.13 -15.51 -12.40
CA ASP A 364 9.44 -15.20 -12.97
C ASP A 364 10.05 -13.89 -12.44
N PHE A 365 9.23 -12.90 -12.11
CA PHE A 365 9.70 -11.57 -11.72
C PHE A 365 9.23 -11.13 -10.33
N PHE A 366 7.91 -11.01 -10.11
CA PHE A 366 7.36 -10.37 -8.92
C PHE A 366 7.36 -11.22 -7.68
N ASN A 367 7.31 -12.55 -7.82
CA ASN A 367 7.30 -13.42 -6.65
C ASN A 367 8.60 -13.25 -5.85
N VAL A 368 8.55 -13.51 -4.54
CA VAL A 368 9.74 -13.43 -3.66
C VAL A 368 10.87 -14.35 -4.11
N SER A 369 10.53 -15.43 -4.79
CA SER A 369 11.48 -16.37 -5.42
C SER A 369 11.77 -16.05 -6.90
N GLY A 370 11.23 -14.96 -7.43
CA GLY A 370 11.48 -14.51 -8.81
C GLY A 370 12.83 -13.82 -8.96
N MET A 371 13.09 -13.30 -10.14
CA MET A 371 14.36 -12.65 -10.46
C MET A 371 14.38 -11.14 -10.19
N GLY A 372 13.23 -10.53 -9.86
CA GLY A 372 13.15 -9.09 -9.59
C GLY A 372 13.18 -8.77 -8.08
N THR A 373 12.23 -9.30 -7.34
CA THR A 373 12.06 -8.96 -5.92
C THR A 373 13.29 -9.20 -5.04
N PRO A 374 14.03 -10.33 -5.11
CA PRO A 374 15.20 -10.53 -4.26
C PRO A 374 16.31 -9.51 -4.45
N ASP A 375 16.52 -9.03 -5.69
CA ASP A 375 17.54 -8.03 -6.01
C ASP A 375 17.20 -6.69 -5.33
N ASP A 376 15.93 -6.28 -5.36
CA ASP A 376 15.45 -5.08 -4.66
C ASP A 376 15.67 -5.15 -3.15
N LEU A 377 15.39 -6.32 -2.55
CA LEU A 377 15.46 -6.49 -1.09
C LEU A 377 16.89 -6.33 -0.55
N GLU A 378 17.89 -6.77 -1.32
CA GLU A 378 19.29 -6.58 -0.95
C GLU A 378 19.68 -5.11 -0.98
N GLU A 379 19.22 -4.33 -1.97
CA GLU A 379 19.47 -2.89 -2.04
C GLU A 379 18.78 -2.13 -0.92
N PHE A 380 17.55 -2.51 -0.53
CA PHE A 380 16.88 -1.90 0.62
C PHE A 380 17.65 -2.14 1.92
N ARG A 381 18.14 -3.36 2.14
CA ARG A 381 18.95 -3.71 3.29
C ARG A 381 20.25 -2.90 3.33
N ALA A 382 20.92 -2.78 2.17
CA ALA A 382 22.16 -2.04 2.03
C ALA A 382 21.95 -0.54 2.29
N CYS A 383 20.88 0.07 1.74
CA CYS A 383 20.50 1.45 1.99
C CYS A 383 20.22 1.70 3.48
N GLN A 384 19.40 0.85 4.12
CA GLN A 384 19.08 0.99 5.54
C GLN A 384 20.32 0.94 6.43
N ALA A 385 21.23 0.00 6.16
CA ALA A 385 22.49 -0.12 6.89
C ALA A 385 23.39 1.13 6.71
N ALA A 386 23.46 1.66 5.48
CA ALA A 386 24.21 2.86 5.18
C ALA A 386 23.61 4.12 5.83
N TYR A 387 22.28 4.24 5.87
CA TYR A 387 21.58 5.35 6.53
C TYR A 387 21.82 5.35 8.04
N ALA A 388 21.82 4.18 8.67
CA ALA A 388 22.13 4.05 10.09
C ALA A 388 23.56 4.50 10.44
N GLY A 389 24.50 4.39 9.50
CA GLY A 389 25.87 4.87 9.65
C GLY A 389 26.03 6.39 9.58
N ASN A 390 25.00 7.12 9.16
CA ASN A 390 24.90 8.59 9.13
C ASN A 390 26.11 9.33 8.53
N SER A 391 26.72 8.76 7.49
CA SER A 391 27.89 9.37 6.82
C SER A 391 27.50 10.52 5.88
N GLN A 392 26.26 10.57 5.41
CA GLN A 392 25.70 11.63 4.58
C GLN A 392 24.23 11.87 4.95
N LEU A 393 23.85 13.14 5.01
CA LEU A 393 22.52 13.56 5.48
C LEU A 393 21.42 13.37 4.42
N TRP A 394 21.74 13.49 3.14
CA TRP A 394 20.76 13.67 2.06
C TRP A 394 20.71 12.51 1.08
N ASN A 395 19.52 12.11 0.68
CA ASN A 395 19.25 11.47 -0.59
C ASN A 395 19.01 12.54 -1.64
N ASP A 396 19.58 12.38 -2.83
CA ASP A 396 19.38 13.27 -3.97
C ASP A 396 18.31 12.67 -4.89
N LEU A 397 17.22 13.39 -5.12
CA LEU A 397 16.08 13.03 -5.96
C LEU A 397 15.91 14.03 -7.12
N SER A 398 17.02 14.66 -7.54
CA SER A 398 17.01 15.75 -8.53
C SER A 398 16.89 15.28 -9.98
N ARG A 399 16.82 13.96 -10.21
CA ARG A 399 16.74 13.43 -11.58
C ARG A 399 15.49 13.91 -12.29
N GLY A 400 15.70 14.59 -13.41
CA GLY A 400 14.62 15.17 -14.22
C GLY A 400 14.09 16.52 -13.74
N ALA A 401 14.61 17.10 -12.65
CA ALA A 401 14.09 18.31 -12.02
C ALA A 401 13.89 19.52 -12.97
N THR A 402 14.76 19.65 -13.98
CA THR A 402 14.68 20.74 -14.97
C THR A 402 13.60 20.57 -16.03
N ARG A 403 12.90 19.43 -16.07
CA ARG A 403 11.84 19.14 -17.06
C ARG A 403 10.55 18.61 -16.45
N TRP A 404 10.42 18.56 -15.12
CA TRP A 404 9.15 18.22 -14.49
C TRP A 404 8.08 19.25 -14.82
N ILE A 405 6.87 18.75 -15.02
CA ILE A 405 5.71 19.56 -15.39
C ILE A 405 4.78 19.65 -14.18
N ASP A 406 4.46 20.85 -13.74
CA ASP A 406 3.38 21.05 -12.77
C ASP A 406 2.04 20.78 -13.47
N GLY A 407 1.31 19.77 -12.94
CA GLY A 407 0.09 19.29 -13.55
C GLY A 407 0.29 18.22 -14.62
N PRO A 408 -0.71 18.00 -15.50
CA PRO A 408 -0.73 16.91 -16.46
C PRO A 408 0.16 17.19 -17.69
N ASP A 409 0.91 16.18 -18.11
CA ASP A 409 1.57 16.10 -19.41
C ASP A 409 0.56 15.75 -20.53
N GLU A 410 1.05 15.52 -21.75
CA GLU A 410 0.21 15.18 -22.90
C GLU A 410 -0.48 13.82 -22.73
N ASN A 411 0.23 12.79 -22.23
CA ASN A 411 -0.34 11.46 -22.00
C ASN A 411 -1.40 11.50 -20.89
N ALA A 412 -1.14 12.21 -19.79
CA ALA A 412 -2.12 12.38 -18.73
C ALA A 412 -3.41 13.07 -19.24
N ARG A 413 -3.26 14.11 -20.05
CA ARG A 413 -4.41 14.79 -20.69
C ARG A 413 -5.20 13.88 -21.60
N ALA A 414 -4.53 13.07 -22.41
CA ALA A 414 -5.17 12.08 -23.28
C ALA A 414 -5.96 11.03 -22.47
N LEU A 415 -5.45 10.63 -21.31
CA LEU A 415 -6.11 9.68 -20.39
C LEU A 415 -7.16 10.36 -19.47
N GLY A 416 -7.31 11.68 -19.54
CA GLY A 416 -8.17 12.45 -18.64
C GLY A 416 -7.67 12.49 -17.19
N LEU A 417 -6.40 12.21 -16.94
CA LEU A 417 -5.77 12.25 -15.62
C LEU A 417 -5.33 13.68 -15.27
N LYS A 418 -5.37 14.00 -13.98
CA LYS A 418 -4.94 15.31 -13.45
C LYS A 418 -3.92 15.12 -12.32
N PRO A 419 -2.70 14.64 -12.64
CA PRO A 419 -1.64 14.61 -11.66
C PRO A 419 -1.27 16.01 -11.20
N THR A 420 -0.71 16.15 -10.01
CA THR A 420 -0.16 17.41 -9.52
C THR A 420 1.24 17.67 -10.06
N LEU A 421 1.93 16.61 -10.48
CA LEU A 421 3.24 16.68 -11.12
C LEU A 421 3.38 15.53 -12.12
N SER A 422 3.96 15.82 -13.29
CA SER A 422 4.34 14.83 -14.31
C SER A 422 5.84 14.89 -14.57
N GLY A 423 6.46 13.70 -14.68
CA GLY A 423 7.81 13.53 -15.22
C GLY A 423 7.72 12.83 -16.57
N GLU A 424 8.49 13.32 -17.56
CA GLU A 424 8.43 12.87 -18.95
C GLU A 424 9.11 11.53 -19.21
N ARG A 425 9.81 10.99 -18.20
CA ARG A 425 10.50 9.69 -18.28
C ARG A 425 10.18 8.84 -17.07
N SER A 426 10.18 7.54 -17.25
CA SER A 426 10.00 6.57 -16.18
C SER A 426 11.08 6.63 -15.09
N GLU A 427 12.25 7.20 -15.42
CA GLU A 427 13.38 7.37 -14.51
C GLU A 427 13.39 8.70 -13.77
N ASP A 428 12.39 9.58 -13.99
CA ASP A 428 12.30 10.87 -13.29
C ASP A 428 11.83 10.66 -11.85
N GLU A 429 12.45 11.38 -10.89
CA GLU A 429 12.23 11.17 -9.46
C GLU A 429 11.27 12.17 -8.81
N GLY A 430 10.65 13.07 -9.59
CA GLY A 430 9.77 14.11 -9.07
C GLY A 430 8.53 13.62 -8.32
N LEU A 431 8.06 12.41 -8.61
CA LEU A 431 6.92 11.82 -7.92
C LEU A 431 7.23 11.58 -6.43
N PHE A 432 8.46 11.18 -6.09
CA PHE A 432 8.87 10.95 -4.69
C PHE A 432 8.86 12.23 -3.88
N VAL A 433 9.15 13.33 -4.56
CA VAL A 433 9.05 14.66 -3.99
C VAL A 433 7.67 14.93 -3.47
N ARG A 434 6.65 14.77 -4.31
CA ARG A 434 5.25 15.00 -3.91
C ARG A 434 4.81 14.09 -2.78
N GLN A 435 5.32 12.86 -2.78
CA GLN A 435 5.05 11.90 -1.70
C GLN A 435 5.69 12.36 -0.40
N HIS A 436 6.97 12.78 -0.40
CA HIS A 436 7.64 13.27 0.79
C HIS A 436 7.08 14.61 1.30
N GLU A 437 6.68 15.53 0.41
CA GLU A 437 5.96 16.76 0.80
C GLU A 437 4.63 16.44 1.49
N HIS A 438 3.89 15.46 0.98
CA HIS A 438 2.67 14.99 1.63
C HIS A 438 2.96 14.41 3.01
N TRP A 439 4.00 13.58 3.13
CA TRP A 439 4.47 13.02 4.40
C TRP A 439 4.79 14.12 5.42
N VAL A 440 5.58 15.13 5.03
CA VAL A 440 5.89 16.30 5.87
C VAL A 440 4.61 17.02 6.28
N ARG A 441 3.71 17.30 5.34
CA ARG A 441 2.44 18.01 5.59
C ARG A 441 1.58 17.32 6.65
N VAL A 442 1.43 16.00 6.54
CA VAL A 442 0.62 15.20 7.49
C VAL A 442 1.23 15.21 8.89
N LEU A 443 2.53 14.93 9.01
CA LEU A 443 3.18 14.86 10.30
C LEU A 443 3.33 16.23 10.96
N ARG A 444 3.58 17.29 10.17
CA ARG A 444 3.62 18.66 10.66
C ARG A 444 2.27 19.09 11.25
N ALA A 445 1.18 18.80 10.56
CA ALA A 445 -0.16 19.10 11.05
C ALA A 445 -0.46 18.39 12.38
N ALA A 446 -0.01 17.15 12.53
CA ALA A 446 -0.13 16.39 13.77
C ALA A 446 0.68 17.03 14.92
N LEU A 447 1.97 17.31 14.70
CA LEU A 447 2.82 17.91 15.71
C LEU A 447 2.34 19.29 16.18
N LEU A 448 1.81 20.11 15.26
CA LEU A 448 1.26 21.42 15.60
C LEU A 448 -0.04 21.31 16.39
N LYS A 449 -0.89 20.32 16.09
CA LYS A 449 -2.12 20.06 16.85
C LYS A 449 -1.82 19.62 18.29
N ASP A 450 -0.84 18.74 18.46
CA ASP A 450 -0.42 18.27 19.77
C ASP A 450 0.29 19.36 20.59
N GLY A 451 1.08 20.22 19.95
CA GLY A 451 1.77 21.36 20.60
C GLY A 451 0.85 22.53 20.97
N SER A 452 -0.28 22.71 20.29
CA SER A 452 -1.26 23.76 20.59
C SER A 452 -2.25 23.41 21.71
N GLY A 453 -2.37 22.11 22.04
CA GLY A 453 -3.11 21.61 23.19
C GLY A 453 -2.15 21.31 24.34
N GLY A 454 -1.72 22.30 25.12
CA GLY A 454 -0.88 22.08 26.31
C GLY A 454 -1.46 21.07 27.28
N GLY A 455 -1.34 19.78 26.97
CA GLY A 455 -1.87 18.65 27.72
C GLY A 455 -1.03 17.41 27.42
N GLN A 456 -0.57 16.79 28.49
CA GLN A 456 0.18 15.52 28.54
C GLN A 456 -0.33 14.46 27.54
N PRO A 457 0.54 13.54 27.07
CA PRO A 457 0.14 12.43 26.25
C PRO A 457 -1.02 11.71 26.93
N ALA A 458 -2.12 11.55 26.20
CA ALA A 458 -3.32 10.88 26.68
C ALA A 458 -3.00 9.42 27.00
N SER A 459 -2.52 9.15 28.20
CA SER A 459 -2.70 7.86 28.82
C SER A 459 -4.18 7.73 29.15
N SER A 460 -4.97 7.19 28.22
CA SER A 460 -6.37 6.85 28.46
C SER A 460 -6.47 5.60 29.33
N VAL A 461 -5.94 5.69 30.55
CA VAL A 461 -6.38 4.87 31.66
C VAL A 461 -7.30 5.75 32.47
N LYS A 462 -8.62 5.71 32.22
CA LYS A 462 -9.60 6.20 33.15
C LYS A 462 -9.35 5.51 34.47
N GLN A 463 -8.80 6.23 35.45
CA GLN A 463 -8.80 5.79 36.84
C GLN A 463 -10.26 5.54 37.25
N ILE A 464 -10.59 4.30 37.47
CA ILE A 464 -11.83 3.91 38.17
C ILE A 464 -11.68 4.47 39.59
N ARG A 465 -12.43 5.52 39.90
CA ARG A 465 -12.59 5.97 41.28
C ARG A 465 -13.20 4.83 42.09
N SER A 466 -12.47 4.37 43.09
CA SER A 466 -13.02 3.51 44.13
C SER A 466 -14.18 4.25 44.81
N VAL A 467 -15.36 3.71 44.70
CA VAL A 467 -16.48 4.08 45.60
C VAL A 467 -16.34 3.16 46.80
N ALA A 468 -16.11 3.79 47.96
CA ALA A 468 -16.15 3.13 49.24
C ALA A 468 -17.59 2.75 49.61
#